data_67f5ac578db523d96eb4d0e7373e4cb1
#
_entry.id   67f5ac578db523d96eb4d0e7373e4cb1
#
_cell.length_a   1.000
_cell.length_b   1.000
_cell.length_c   1.000
_cell.angle_alpha   90.00
_cell.angle_beta   90.00
_cell.angle_gamma   90.00
#
_symmetry.space_group_name_H-M   'P 1'
#
loop_
_entity.id
_entity.type
_entity.pdbx_description
1 polymer ?
#
loop_
_entity_poly.entity_id
_entity_poly.type
_entity_poly.pdbx_seq_one_letter_code
_entity_poly.pdbx_strand_id
1 'polypeptide(L)'
;MKRGLILLVAVALSACASSRPRAPQDDHASLGRAPVVDASAMDSQRDIVLAVANPIDPPATHAGSSLLGYAPSKHYGAGQRAAATLAALKQSYGLHEITGWPIKALDVYCVVVKTPPGMARDALLKALAKDDRVQLAQPLHDYAVYADKPQDAHQDNDPYASLQRGFVETDAALAHDFSEGNGVHVAIVDTGVDTTHPDLLGRIHDMHNMVDDDAAAFNRDGHGTEVAGVIAADGDNHRGIVGIAPKATLSIYKACWYPAALHAGARCNSFTLAKALAAIIDTDTRIINLSLGGPADPLLSQLLARILEQGRIVVAAMPPDGNADGFPIDAPGVLVVRVGGTSAAAPGVLSAPGIDILTTQPDGGYDFTSGSSMAAPHVSGIVALLLALSPRLDARTAHDLLLRSSKVSNGKLQVNAAAAVAALRETQKAAP
;
A
#
# COMPACT_ATOMS: atom_id res chain seq x y z
N MET A 1 -57.59 16.21 -63.50
CA MET A 1 -58.81 16.65 -62.79
C MET A 1 -59.27 15.53 -61.89
N LYS A 2 -59.22 15.68 -60.62
CA LYS A 2 -60.05 15.22 -59.50
C LYS A 2 -59.18 15.25 -58.20
N ARG A 3 -59.50 16.22 -57.39
CA ARG A 3 -58.98 16.46 -56.06
C ARG A 3 -59.61 15.42 -55.13
N GLY A 4 -58.76 14.65 -54.43
CA GLY A 4 -59.15 13.76 -53.33
C GLY A 4 -58.77 14.39 -51.97
N LEU A 5 -59.80 14.72 -51.23
CA LEU A 5 -59.82 15.30 -49.90
C LEU A 5 -59.47 14.20 -48.90
N ILE A 6 -58.35 14.33 -48.20
CA ILE A 6 -58.01 13.42 -47.10
C ILE A 6 -58.48 14.05 -45.80
N LEU A 7 -59.42 13.38 -45.16
CA LEU A 7 -60.05 13.71 -43.88
C LEU A 7 -59.10 13.23 -42.77
N LEU A 8 -58.53 14.16 -41.99
CA LEU A 8 -57.75 13.86 -40.79
C LEU A 8 -58.72 13.63 -39.62
N VAL A 9 -58.86 12.38 -39.19
CA VAL A 9 -59.53 12.03 -37.93
C VAL A 9 -58.53 12.11 -36.76
N ALA A 10 -58.70 13.12 -35.92
CA ALA A 10 -58.00 13.24 -34.68
C ALA A 10 -58.66 12.32 -33.63
N VAL A 11 -57.98 11.24 -33.27
CA VAL A 11 -58.37 10.39 -32.15
C VAL A 11 -57.73 10.96 -30.86
N ALA A 12 -58.59 11.53 -30.03
CA ALA A 12 -58.19 11.94 -28.69
C ALA A 12 -58.04 10.69 -27.79
N LEU A 13 -56.81 10.30 -27.49
CA LEU A 13 -56.53 9.30 -26.47
C LEU A 13 -56.55 9.98 -25.11
N SER A 14 -57.61 9.77 -24.33
CA SER A 14 -57.67 10.09 -22.91
C SER A 14 -56.71 9.15 -22.14
N ALA A 15 -55.55 9.65 -21.71
CA ALA A 15 -54.67 8.95 -20.83
C ALA A 15 -55.22 9.01 -19.38
N CYS A 16 -55.82 7.91 -18.94
CA CYS A 16 -56.05 7.69 -17.51
C CYS A 16 -54.70 7.60 -16.81
N ALA A 17 -54.31 8.64 -16.11
CA ALA A 17 -53.17 8.61 -15.17
C ALA A 17 -53.57 7.74 -14.00
N SER A 18 -53.14 6.46 -14.02
CA SER A 18 -53.13 5.63 -12.83
C SER A 18 -52.03 6.16 -11.89
N SER A 19 -52.46 6.84 -10.83
CA SER A 19 -51.60 7.17 -9.70
C SER A 19 -51.06 5.87 -9.08
N ARG A 20 -49.82 5.54 -9.41
CA ARG A 20 -49.07 4.53 -8.61
C ARG A 20 -48.94 5.06 -7.20
N PRO A 21 -49.24 4.26 -6.18
CA PRO A 21 -48.91 4.66 -4.80
C PRO A 21 -47.40 4.88 -4.72
N ARG A 22 -47.01 6.09 -4.33
CA ARG A 22 -45.65 6.46 -4.00
C ARG A 22 -45.21 5.51 -2.89
N ALA A 23 -44.18 4.72 -3.13
CA ALA A 23 -43.52 3.95 -2.06
C ALA A 23 -43.19 4.91 -0.90
N PRO A 24 -43.34 4.49 0.34
CA PRO A 24 -42.92 5.31 1.46
C PRO A 24 -41.46 5.71 1.19
N GLN A 25 -41.20 7.02 1.11
CA GLN A 25 -39.85 7.51 1.27
C GLN A 25 -39.42 7.04 2.67
N ASP A 26 -38.48 6.11 2.72
CA ASP A 26 -37.73 5.85 3.91
C ASP A 26 -37.08 7.18 4.29
N ASP A 27 -37.76 7.92 5.15
CA ASP A 27 -37.13 8.89 6.02
C ASP A 27 -36.13 8.10 6.89
N HIS A 28 -35.00 7.74 6.30
CA HIS A 28 -33.81 7.55 7.09
C HIS A 28 -33.52 8.92 7.72
N ALA A 29 -34.22 9.15 8.84
CA ALA A 29 -33.83 10.16 9.79
C ALA A 29 -32.30 10.03 9.86
N SER A 30 -31.61 11.05 9.39
CA SER A 30 -30.19 11.24 9.56
C SER A 30 -29.94 11.05 11.07
N LEU A 31 -29.57 9.81 11.44
CA LEU A 31 -29.01 9.54 12.75
C LEU A 31 -27.82 10.50 12.85
N GLY A 32 -28.02 11.54 13.65
CA GLY A 32 -27.09 12.63 13.81
C GLY A 32 -25.69 12.07 14.01
N ARG A 33 -24.88 12.19 12.98
CA ARG A 33 -23.45 12.01 13.11
C ARG A 33 -23.06 12.99 14.22
N ALA A 34 -22.57 12.48 15.35
CA ALA A 34 -22.01 13.33 16.39
C ALA A 34 -21.10 14.36 15.67
N PRO A 35 -21.21 15.65 15.99
CA PRO A 35 -20.40 16.66 15.32
C PRO A 35 -18.95 16.20 15.39
N VAL A 36 -18.29 16.15 14.23
CA VAL A 36 -16.86 15.84 14.17
C VAL A 36 -16.18 16.99 14.89
N VAL A 37 -15.75 16.75 16.12
CA VAL A 37 -15.05 17.75 16.92
C VAL A 37 -13.63 17.82 16.35
N ASP A 38 -13.25 19.01 15.91
CA ASP A 38 -11.88 19.26 15.49
C ASP A 38 -10.97 19.25 16.73
N ALA A 39 -10.19 18.18 16.88
CA ALA A 39 -9.27 18.03 18.00
C ALA A 39 -8.18 19.14 18.01
N SER A 40 -7.90 19.76 16.86
CA SER A 40 -6.94 20.89 16.76
C SER A 40 -7.45 22.18 17.42
N ALA A 41 -8.75 22.25 17.71
CA ALA A 41 -9.36 23.38 18.43
C ALA A 41 -9.27 23.25 19.95
N MET A 42 -8.71 22.16 20.46
CA MET A 42 -8.48 21.93 21.89
C MET A 42 -7.15 22.55 22.33
N ASP A 43 -7.11 23.07 23.57
CA ASP A 43 -5.94 23.72 24.15
C ASP A 43 -5.39 22.91 25.31
N SER A 44 -4.30 22.18 25.10
CA SER A 44 -3.65 21.36 26.12
C SER A 44 -3.13 22.16 27.31
N GLN A 45 -2.99 23.48 27.21
CA GLN A 45 -2.57 24.33 28.31
C GLN A 45 -3.73 24.69 29.25
N ARG A 46 -4.97 24.62 28.78
CA ARG A 46 -6.15 25.08 29.52
C ARG A 46 -7.24 24.03 29.68
N ASP A 47 -7.39 23.12 28.75
CA ASP A 47 -8.49 22.15 28.75
C ASP A 47 -8.21 20.99 29.69
N ILE A 48 -9.27 20.38 30.17
CA ILE A 48 -9.26 19.29 31.16
C ILE A 48 -10.06 18.12 30.63
N VAL A 49 -9.57 16.90 30.86
CA VAL A 49 -10.34 15.68 30.71
C VAL A 49 -11.00 15.37 32.04
N LEU A 50 -12.31 15.25 32.05
CA LEU A 50 -13.14 14.93 33.21
C LEU A 50 -13.92 13.65 32.95
N ALA A 51 -13.92 12.71 33.89
CA ALA A 51 -14.70 11.48 33.83
C ALA A 51 -15.63 11.35 35.02
N VAL A 52 -16.84 10.90 34.74
CA VAL A 52 -17.87 10.57 35.76
C VAL A 52 -18.30 9.11 35.63
N ALA A 53 -18.80 8.49 36.67
CA ALA A 53 -19.30 7.11 36.64
C ALA A 53 -20.44 6.99 35.61
N ASN A 54 -20.39 5.96 34.80
CA ASN A 54 -21.39 5.62 33.77
C ASN A 54 -21.68 4.11 33.78
N PRO A 55 -22.18 3.57 34.93
CA PRO A 55 -22.48 2.16 35.00
C PRO A 55 -23.60 1.80 34.02
N ILE A 56 -23.57 0.58 33.51
CA ILE A 56 -24.63 0.04 32.68
C ILE A 56 -25.87 -0.10 33.61
N ASP A 57 -26.86 0.75 33.44
CA ASP A 57 -28.11 0.63 34.19
C ASP A 57 -28.77 -0.72 33.81
N PRO A 58 -29.15 -1.56 34.80
CA PRO A 58 -29.89 -2.77 34.49
C PRO A 58 -31.24 -2.37 33.85
N PRO A 59 -31.76 -3.17 32.90
CA PRO A 59 -33.03 -2.86 32.26
C PRO A 59 -34.10 -2.68 33.33
N ALA A 60 -34.85 -1.59 33.22
CA ALA A 60 -35.92 -1.31 34.17
C ALA A 60 -36.92 -2.47 34.18
N THR A 61 -37.03 -3.17 35.32
CA THR A 61 -38.01 -4.23 35.53
C THR A 61 -39.37 -3.60 35.76
N HIS A 62 -39.98 -3.05 34.72
CA HIS A 62 -41.38 -2.70 34.74
C HIS A 62 -42.17 -3.76 33.97
N ALA A 63 -42.92 -4.56 34.72
CA ALA A 63 -43.97 -5.40 34.20
C ALA A 63 -45.08 -4.52 33.59
N GLY A 64 -44.93 -4.22 32.32
CA GLY A 64 -45.96 -3.57 31.50
C GLY A 64 -45.93 -4.24 30.13
N SER A 65 -47.01 -4.94 29.81
CA SER A 65 -47.23 -5.62 28.54
C SER A 65 -47.22 -4.65 27.38
N SER A 66 -46.07 -4.48 26.73
CA SER A 66 -46.03 -3.96 25.37
C SER A 66 -45.48 -5.05 24.46
N LEU A 67 -46.25 -5.41 23.44
CA LEU A 67 -45.94 -6.38 22.39
C LEU A 67 -44.79 -5.95 21.45
N LEU A 68 -44.10 -4.85 21.73
CA LEU A 68 -42.90 -4.40 21.01
C LEU A 68 -41.71 -4.71 21.88
N GLY A 69 -40.97 -5.79 21.50
CA GLY A 69 -39.77 -6.24 22.18
C GLY A 69 -38.76 -5.10 22.38
N TYR A 70 -38.25 -5.01 23.61
CA TYR A 70 -37.17 -4.11 23.98
C TYR A 70 -35.94 -4.41 23.13
N ALA A 71 -35.64 -3.53 22.19
CA ALA A 71 -34.35 -3.56 21.48
C ALA A 71 -33.33 -2.80 22.33
N PRO A 72 -32.32 -3.46 22.90
CA PRO A 72 -31.28 -2.75 23.62
C PRO A 72 -30.59 -1.78 22.64
N SER A 73 -30.36 -0.55 23.11
CA SER A 73 -29.63 0.43 22.29
C SER A 73 -28.29 -0.16 21.89
N LYS A 74 -27.99 -0.25 20.60
CA LYS A 74 -26.75 -0.82 20.05
C LYS A 74 -25.50 0.01 20.36
N HIS A 75 -25.65 1.15 21.02
CA HIS A 75 -24.55 2.08 21.29
C HIS A 75 -24.50 2.40 22.78
N TYR A 76 -23.36 2.16 23.40
CA TYR A 76 -23.04 2.59 24.75
C TYR A 76 -22.81 4.11 24.73
N GLY A 77 -23.71 4.88 25.29
CA GLY A 77 -23.65 6.34 25.37
C GLY A 77 -23.64 6.83 26.82
N ALA A 78 -23.85 8.12 27.05
CA ALA A 78 -24.06 8.67 28.41
C ALA A 78 -25.37 8.13 29.00
N GLY A 79 -25.27 7.41 30.10
CA GLY A 79 -26.43 7.03 30.91
C GLY A 79 -27.07 8.25 31.58
N GLN A 80 -28.34 8.13 32.01
CA GLN A 80 -29.06 9.23 32.65
C GLN A 80 -28.33 9.79 33.89
N ARG A 81 -27.71 8.91 34.69
CA ARG A 81 -26.92 9.31 35.87
C ARG A 81 -25.70 10.10 35.50
N ALA A 82 -24.91 9.62 34.51
CA ALA A 82 -23.74 10.32 34.04
C ALA A 82 -24.10 11.70 33.48
N ALA A 83 -25.15 11.79 32.66
CA ALA A 83 -25.63 13.04 32.09
C ALA A 83 -26.09 14.04 33.19
N ALA A 84 -26.83 13.59 34.20
CA ALA A 84 -27.24 14.42 35.32
C ALA A 84 -26.05 14.91 36.16
N THR A 85 -25.09 14.01 36.43
CA THR A 85 -23.86 14.34 37.16
C THR A 85 -23.05 15.38 36.44
N LEU A 86 -22.85 15.22 35.12
CA LEU A 86 -22.13 16.19 34.29
C LEU A 86 -22.86 17.54 34.24
N ALA A 87 -24.18 17.56 34.11
CA ALA A 87 -24.94 18.79 34.13
C ALA A 87 -24.75 19.56 35.46
N ALA A 88 -24.80 18.83 36.59
CA ALA A 88 -24.56 19.42 37.90
C ALA A 88 -23.12 19.92 38.07
N LEU A 89 -22.09 19.18 37.60
CA LEU A 89 -20.69 19.63 37.63
C LEU A 89 -20.48 20.85 36.76
N LYS A 90 -21.03 20.86 35.53
CA LYS A 90 -20.93 22.02 34.62
C LYS A 90 -21.51 23.27 35.27
N GLN A 91 -22.64 23.14 35.96
CA GLN A 91 -23.25 24.25 36.67
C GLN A 91 -22.43 24.68 37.91
N SER A 92 -21.92 23.72 38.71
CA SER A 92 -21.16 24.02 39.94
C SER A 92 -19.83 24.71 39.68
N TYR A 93 -19.14 24.36 38.57
CA TYR A 93 -17.80 24.83 38.28
C TYR A 93 -17.71 25.76 37.03
N GLY A 94 -18.85 26.06 36.40
CA GLY A 94 -18.89 26.92 35.22
C GLY A 94 -18.19 26.28 33.99
N LEU A 95 -18.23 24.93 33.87
CA LEU A 95 -17.51 24.22 32.86
C LEU A 95 -18.21 24.27 31.48
N HIS A 96 -17.44 24.44 30.44
CA HIS A 96 -17.92 24.40 29.08
C HIS A 96 -17.41 23.12 28.38
N GLU A 97 -18.35 22.23 28.06
CA GLU A 97 -18.04 20.97 27.37
C GLU A 97 -17.67 21.24 25.91
N ILE A 98 -16.54 20.65 25.47
CA ILE A 98 -16.12 20.66 24.07
C ILE A 98 -16.65 19.39 23.39
N THR A 99 -16.45 18.23 24.01
CA THR A 99 -16.88 16.93 23.52
C THR A 99 -16.97 15.93 24.66
N GLY A 100 -17.69 14.82 24.42
CA GLY A 100 -17.76 13.73 25.40
C GLY A 100 -17.90 12.37 24.70
N TRP A 101 -17.38 11.32 25.36
CA TRP A 101 -17.43 9.95 24.88
C TRP A 101 -17.47 8.94 26.03
N PRO A 102 -18.13 7.79 25.83
CA PRO A 102 -18.19 6.73 26.82
C PRO A 102 -16.97 5.81 26.71
N ILE A 103 -16.46 5.36 27.88
CA ILE A 103 -15.45 4.31 27.98
C ILE A 103 -16.03 3.14 28.75
N LYS A 104 -16.61 2.18 28.04
CA LYS A 104 -17.28 1.02 28.62
C LYS A 104 -16.37 0.17 29.51
N ALA A 105 -15.10 0.03 29.12
CA ALA A 105 -14.12 -0.78 29.86
C ALA A 105 -13.81 -0.24 31.28
N LEU A 106 -14.13 1.04 31.53
CA LEU A 106 -13.89 1.72 32.79
C LEU A 106 -15.20 2.14 33.49
N ASP A 107 -16.35 1.83 32.90
CA ASP A 107 -17.68 2.25 33.37
C ASP A 107 -17.79 3.77 33.60
N VAL A 108 -17.15 4.56 32.73
CA VAL A 108 -17.13 6.02 32.80
C VAL A 108 -17.64 6.68 31.52
N TYR A 109 -18.12 7.91 31.69
CA TYR A 109 -18.33 8.86 30.60
C TYR A 109 -17.31 9.99 30.72
N CYS A 110 -16.49 10.19 29.72
CA CYS A 110 -15.45 11.22 29.67
C CYS A 110 -15.93 12.43 28.88
N VAL A 111 -15.51 13.62 29.33
CA VAL A 111 -15.71 14.87 28.59
C VAL A 111 -14.40 15.68 28.57
N VAL A 112 -14.17 16.41 27.49
CA VAL A 112 -13.19 17.50 27.46
C VAL A 112 -13.93 18.78 27.78
N VAL A 113 -13.45 19.52 28.77
CA VAL A 113 -14.05 20.78 29.21
C VAL A 113 -13.06 21.90 29.22
N LYS A 114 -13.51 23.11 28.85
CA LYS A 114 -12.72 24.35 28.95
C LYS A 114 -12.67 24.83 30.40
N THR A 115 -11.49 25.23 30.86
CA THR A 115 -11.34 25.95 32.11
C THR A 115 -12.05 27.31 32.03
N PRO A 116 -12.90 27.67 32.97
CA PRO A 116 -13.61 28.95 32.97
C PRO A 116 -12.66 30.14 32.89
N PRO A 117 -13.06 31.24 32.23
CA PRO A 117 -12.27 32.45 32.18
C PRO A 117 -11.93 32.95 33.56
N GLY A 118 -10.67 33.31 33.81
CA GLY A 118 -10.22 33.85 35.11
C GLY A 118 -9.86 32.80 36.17
N MET A 119 -10.09 31.51 35.89
CA MET A 119 -9.69 30.41 36.78
C MET A 119 -8.42 29.76 36.29
N ALA A 120 -7.45 29.48 37.17
CA ALA A 120 -6.28 28.69 36.86
C ALA A 120 -6.67 27.20 36.77
N ARG A 121 -6.19 26.49 35.73
CA ARG A 121 -6.45 25.05 35.50
C ARG A 121 -6.14 24.20 36.71
N ASP A 122 -5.01 24.43 37.38
CA ASP A 122 -4.57 23.66 38.53
C ASP A 122 -5.49 23.87 39.76
N ALA A 123 -6.06 25.08 39.91
CA ALA A 123 -7.04 25.33 40.95
C ALA A 123 -8.35 24.59 40.70
N LEU A 124 -8.81 24.54 39.47
CA LEU A 124 -9.98 23.76 39.05
C LEU A 124 -9.75 22.25 39.26
N LEU A 125 -8.59 21.73 38.83
CA LEU A 125 -8.24 20.31 39.04
C LEU A 125 -8.23 19.94 40.52
N LYS A 126 -7.66 20.78 41.41
CA LYS A 126 -7.68 20.56 42.86
C LYS A 126 -9.09 20.59 43.45
N ALA A 127 -9.98 21.38 42.89
CA ALA A 127 -11.37 21.43 43.34
C ALA A 127 -12.13 20.18 42.87
N LEU A 128 -11.99 19.79 41.60
CA LEU A 128 -12.61 18.60 41.03
C LEU A 128 -12.12 17.29 41.69
N ALA A 129 -10.84 17.22 42.05
CA ALA A 129 -10.30 16.05 42.78
C ALA A 129 -10.88 15.81 44.17
N LYS A 130 -11.59 16.79 44.73
CA LYS A 130 -12.28 16.68 46.02
C LYS A 130 -13.78 16.43 45.90
N ASP A 131 -14.28 16.39 44.68
CA ASP A 131 -15.71 16.18 44.42
C ASP A 131 -16.00 14.71 44.20
N ASP A 132 -16.76 14.09 45.08
CA ASP A 132 -17.07 12.64 45.04
C ASP A 132 -17.82 12.20 43.78
N ARG A 133 -18.35 13.13 43.00
CA ARG A 133 -19.01 12.86 41.71
C ARG A 133 -17.99 12.62 40.57
N VAL A 134 -16.74 13.03 40.77
CA VAL A 134 -15.67 12.95 39.78
C VAL A 134 -14.87 11.68 39.97
N GLN A 135 -14.77 10.87 38.93
CA GLN A 135 -13.93 9.67 38.90
C GLN A 135 -12.49 10.01 38.50
N LEU A 136 -12.33 10.95 37.58
CA LEU A 136 -11.02 11.39 37.07
C LEU A 136 -11.13 12.85 36.64
N ALA A 137 -10.14 13.67 37.00
CA ALA A 137 -9.93 14.98 36.43
C ALA A 137 -8.43 15.16 36.21
N GLN A 138 -8.03 15.42 34.96
CA GLN A 138 -6.64 15.60 34.56
C GLN A 138 -6.50 16.65 33.48
N PRO A 139 -5.30 17.24 33.28
CA PRO A 139 -5.02 18.08 32.14
C PRO A 139 -5.24 17.31 30.83
N LEU A 140 -5.71 17.99 29.80
CA LEU A 140 -5.55 17.49 28.43
C LEU A 140 -4.07 17.53 28.07
N HIS A 141 -3.48 16.41 27.70
CA HIS A 141 -2.06 16.32 27.33
C HIS A 141 -1.90 16.15 25.83
N ASP A 142 -0.88 16.79 25.29
CA ASP A 142 -0.38 16.51 23.95
C ASP A 142 0.64 15.38 24.02
N TYR A 143 0.62 14.51 23.01
CA TYR A 143 1.58 13.45 22.86
C TYR A 143 2.29 13.61 21.51
N ALA A 144 3.63 13.61 21.51
CA ALA A 144 4.40 13.57 20.30
C ALA A 144 4.54 12.12 19.82
N VAL A 145 4.33 11.90 18.54
CA VAL A 145 4.79 10.69 17.90
C VAL A 145 6.32 10.84 17.77
N TYR A 146 7.06 10.00 18.47
CA TYR A 146 8.51 9.90 18.30
C TYR A 146 8.79 9.13 17.01
N ALA A 147 8.51 9.76 15.88
CA ALA A 147 9.20 9.46 14.66
C ALA A 147 10.38 10.43 14.62
N ASP A 148 11.60 9.93 14.45
CA ASP A 148 12.66 10.76 13.94
C ASP A 148 12.09 11.40 12.67
N LYS A 149 12.04 12.74 12.63
CA LYS A 149 11.71 13.41 11.37
C LYS A 149 12.69 12.87 10.36
N PRO A 150 12.24 12.24 9.26
CA PRO A 150 13.13 11.99 8.15
C PRO A 150 13.76 13.33 7.83
N GLN A 151 15.07 13.39 7.82
CA GLN A 151 15.76 14.53 7.22
C GLN A 151 15.21 14.62 5.81
N ASP A 152 14.62 15.74 5.45
CA ASP A 152 13.98 16.10 4.19
C ASP A 152 14.11 15.00 3.10
N ALA A 153 13.40 13.88 3.28
CA ALA A 153 13.35 12.83 2.28
C ALA A 153 12.66 13.43 1.06
N HIS A 154 13.18 13.14 -0.12
CA HIS A 154 12.51 13.46 -1.36
C HIS A 154 11.05 13.03 -1.23
N GLN A 155 10.12 13.97 -1.38
CA GLN A 155 8.69 13.66 -1.35
C GLN A 155 8.23 13.57 -2.79
N ASP A 156 8.02 12.33 -3.23
CA ASP A 156 7.37 12.07 -4.50
C ASP A 156 5.97 12.68 -4.48
N ASN A 157 5.61 13.36 -5.57
CA ASN A 157 4.32 14.02 -5.70
C ASN A 157 3.20 13.10 -6.24
N ASP A 158 3.48 11.82 -6.36
CA ASP A 158 2.59 10.81 -6.92
C ASP A 158 1.54 10.40 -5.88
N PRO A 159 0.24 10.39 -6.26
CA PRO A 159 -0.85 10.31 -5.29
C PRO A 159 -0.90 8.99 -4.52
N TYR A 160 -0.33 7.91 -5.05
CA TYR A 160 -0.37 6.58 -4.43
C TYR A 160 0.96 6.16 -3.79
N ALA A 161 2.01 7.00 -3.81
CA ALA A 161 3.32 6.67 -3.24
C ALA A 161 3.22 6.21 -1.77
N SER A 162 2.41 6.88 -0.96
CA SER A 162 2.19 6.52 0.45
C SER A 162 1.40 5.21 0.66
N LEU A 163 0.69 4.74 -0.36
CA LEU A 163 -0.05 3.47 -0.32
C LEU A 163 0.81 2.28 -0.76
N GLN A 164 1.96 2.55 -1.38
CA GLN A 164 2.90 1.53 -1.84
C GLN A 164 3.67 0.94 -0.65
N ARG A 165 3.12 -0.10 -0.07
CA ARG A 165 3.75 -0.78 1.06
C ARG A 165 5.20 -1.17 0.81
N GLY A 166 5.52 -1.70 -0.37
CA GLY A 166 6.86 -2.12 -0.73
C GLY A 166 7.84 -0.94 -0.80
N PHE A 167 7.42 0.18 -1.35
CA PHE A 167 8.19 1.42 -1.43
C PHE A 167 8.51 1.97 -0.03
N VAL A 168 7.49 2.03 0.83
CA VAL A 168 7.63 2.53 2.22
C VAL A 168 8.46 1.57 3.08
N GLU A 169 8.18 0.26 3.05
CA GLU A 169 8.89 -0.74 3.89
C GLU A 169 10.38 -0.89 3.52
N THR A 170 10.75 -0.57 2.30
CA THR A 170 12.16 -0.61 1.84
C THR A 170 12.91 0.71 2.07
N ASP A 171 12.26 1.75 2.59
CA ASP A 171 12.81 3.12 2.70
C ASP A 171 13.30 3.65 1.34
N ALA A 172 12.60 3.35 0.22
CA ALA A 172 13.04 3.71 -1.12
C ALA A 172 13.13 5.23 -1.33
N ALA A 173 12.19 6.02 -0.79
CA ALA A 173 12.22 7.47 -0.86
C ALA A 173 13.51 8.06 -0.28
N LEU A 174 14.03 7.51 0.84
CA LEU A 174 15.31 7.94 1.42
C LEU A 174 16.52 7.56 0.55
N ALA A 175 16.41 6.47 -0.23
CA ALA A 175 17.47 6.09 -1.17
C ALA A 175 17.51 7.02 -2.37
N HIS A 176 16.36 7.59 -2.78
CA HIS A 176 16.25 8.51 -3.91
C HIS A 176 17.03 9.80 -3.72
N ASP A 177 17.29 10.24 -2.48
CA ASP A 177 18.19 11.35 -2.18
C ASP A 177 19.62 11.15 -2.75
N PHE A 178 19.98 9.91 -3.06
CA PHE A 178 21.31 9.54 -3.54
C PHE A 178 21.32 8.88 -4.90
N SER A 179 20.27 8.16 -5.25
CA SER A 179 20.18 7.43 -6.51
C SER A 179 18.72 7.11 -6.84
N GLU A 180 18.35 7.31 -8.09
CA GLU A 180 17.06 6.90 -8.68
C GLU A 180 17.25 5.84 -9.79
N GLY A 181 18.45 5.26 -9.93
CA GLY A 181 18.75 4.25 -10.94
C GLY A 181 19.15 4.78 -12.30
N ASN A 182 19.55 6.06 -12.41
CA ASN A 182 19.91 6.68 -13.67
C ASN A 182 20.99 5.91 -14.42
N GLY A 183 20.78 5.68 -15.73
CA GLY A 183 21.74 5.02 -16.62
C GLY A 183 21.87 3.51 -16.38
N VAL A 184 20.99 2.92 -15.57
CA VAL A 184 20.95 1.47 -15.37
C VAL A 184 19.87 0.86 -16.24
N HIS A 185 20.23 -0.22 -16.93
CA HIS A 185 19.36 -0.95 -17.83
C HIS A 185 18.96 -2.30 -17.24
N VAL A 186 17.64 -2.55 -17.12
CA VAL A 186 17.05 -3.75 -16.52
C VAL A 186 16.26 -4.51 -17.57
N ALA A 187 16.58 -5.78 -17.79
CA ALA A 187 15.74 -6.69 -18.59
C ALA A 187 14.67 -7.32 -17.72
N ILE A 188 13.43 -7.31 -18.18
CA ILE A 188 12.29 -8.03 -17.61
C ILE A 188 11.91 -9.16 -18.57
N VAL A 189 12.06 -10.41 -18.12
CA VAL A 189 11.61 -11.58 -18.86
C VAL A 189 10.29 -12.05 -18.28
N ASP A 190 9.18 -11.73 -18.98
CA ASP A 190 7.83 -11.87 -18.42
C ASP A 190 6.75 -11.97 -19.52
N THR A 191 5.52 -11.56 -19.25
CA THR A 191 4.35 -11.65 -20.14
C THR A 191 4.23 -10.53 -21.17
N GLY A 192 5.10 -9.53 -21.15
CA GLY A 192 4.96 -8.26 -21.85
C GLY A 192 4.64 -7.13 -20.88
N VAL A 193 4.43 -5.92 -21.37
CA VAL A 193 4.17 -4.71 -20.56
C VAL A 193 3.25 -3.78 -21.34
N ASP A 194 2.32 -3.12 -20.65
CA ASP A 194 1.58 -2.00 -21.25
C ASP A 194 2.51 -0.79 -21.45
N THR A 195 2.99 -0.65 -22.67
CA THR A 195 3.93 0.41 -23.08
C THR A 195 3.28 1.79 -23.13
N THR A 196 1.97 1.85 -23.02
CA THR A 196 1.18 3.09 -23.01
C THR A 196 0.77 3.53 -21.61
N HIS A 197 1.09 2.71 -20.59
CA HIS A 197 0.78 3.02 -19.21
C HIS A 197 1.40 4.36 -18.79
N PRO A 198 0.62 5.30 -18.19
CA PRO A 198 1.11 6.64 -17.86
C PRO A 198 2.38 6.70 -17.02
N ASP A 199 2.54 5.77 -16.06
CA ASP A 199 3.72 5.68 -15.19
C ASP A 199 4.91 4.93 -15.81
N LEU A 200 4.74 4.34 -17.00
CA LEU A 200 5.81 3.63 -17.70
C LEU A 200 6.28 4.36 -18.96
N LEU A 201 5.66 5.50 -19.29
CA LEU A 201 6.05 6.31 -20.45
C LEU A 201 7.50 6.78 -20.33
N GLY A 202 8.30 6.48 -21.36
CA GLY A 202 9.71 6.85 -21.38
C GLY A 202 10.63 5.97 -20.52
N ARG A 203 10.09 4.95 -19.83
CA ARG A 203 10.89 3.97 -19.07
C ARG A 203 11.30 2.77 -19.92
N ILE A 204 10.51 2.44 -20.94
CA ILE A 204 10.75 1.28 -21.81
C ILE A 204 11.66 1.69 -22.96
N HIS A 205 12.84 1.04 -23.02
CA HIS A 205 13.86 1.28 -24.04
C HIS A 205 13.59 0.42 -25.29
N ASP A 206 13.38 -0.87 -25.11
CA ASP A 206 13.11 -1.80 -26.20
C ASP A 206 12.15 -2.93 -25.78
N MET A 207 11.61 -3.61 -26.79
CA MET A 207 10.57 -4.62 -26.62
C MET A 207 10.83 -5.80 -27.56
N HIS A 208 10.80 -7.00 -27.01
CA HIS A 208 11.05 -8.24 -27.75
C HIS A 208 9.94 -9.24 -27.47
N ASN A 209 9.15 -9.61 -28.47
CA ASN A 209 8.16 -10.68 -28.36
C ASN A 209 8.78 -12.01 -28.78
N MET A 210 8.92 -12.94 -27.82
CA MET A 210 9.48 -14.28 -28.06
C MET A 210 8.42 -15.34 -28.21
N VAL A 211 7.15 -15.00 -28.02
CA VAL A 211 6.00 -15.90 -28.02
C VAL A 211 5.36 -15.98 -29.41
N ASP A 212 4.96 -14.82 -29.91
CA ASP A 212 4.21 -14.65 -31.16
C ASP A 212 4.44 -13.25 -31.73
N ASP A 213 3.68 -12.89 -32.77
CA ASP A 213 3.74 -11.56 -33.40
C ASP A 213 2.57 -10.66 -32.96
N ASP A 214 1.81 -11.04 -31.90
CA ASP A 214 0.66 -10.27 -31.42
C ASP A 214 1.11 -9.09 -30.55
N ALA A 215 1.16 -7.91 -31.16
CA ALA A 215 1.48 -6.68 -30.45
C ALA A 215 0.40 -6.27 -29.42
N ALA A 216 -0.85 -6.65 -29.63
CA ALA A 216 -1.93 -6.34 -28.67
C ALA A 216 -1.80 -7.19 -27.40
N ALA A 217 -1.41 -8.47 -27.54
CA ALA A 217 -1.12 -9.32 -26.40
C ALA A 217 0.08 -8.84 -25.59
N PHE A 218 1.05 -8.19 -26.24
CA PHE A 218 2.20 -7.62 -25.56
C PHE A 218 1.81 -6.57 -24.50
N ASN A 219 0.86 -5.70 -24.82
CA ASN A 219 0.42 -4.62 -23.95
C ASN A 219 -0.68 -5.04 -22.94
N ARG A 220 -1.46 -6.08 -23.26
CA ARG A 220 -2.62 -6.49 -22.47
C ARG A 220 -2.26 -7.37 -21.27
N ASP A 221 -1.16 -8.12 -21.37
CA ASP A 221 -0.79 -9.10 -20.36
C ASP A 221 -0.27 -8.41 -19.10
N GLY A 222 -0.94 -8.66 -17.94
CA GLY A 222 -0.81 -7.84 -16.74
C GLY A 222 0.50 -8.01 -15.98
N HIS A 223 0.98 -9.25 -15.76
CA HIS A 223 2.02 -9.54 -14.79
C HIS A 223 3.36 -8.80 -15.07
N GLY A 224 3.80 -8.72 -16.31
CA GLY A 224 5.00 -7.95 -16.65
C GLY A 224 4.81 -6.44 -16.45
N THR A 225 3.58 -5.92 -16.63
CA THR A 225 3.24 -4.52 -16.30
C THR A 225 3.38 -4.28 -14.80
N GLU A 226 2.88 -5.21 -13.96
CA GLU A 226 3.03 -5.17 -12.51
C GLU A 226 4.50 -5.12 -12.08
N VAL A 227 5.32 -6.01 -12.66
CA VAL A 227 6.76 -6.08 -12.39
C VAL A 227 7.48 -4.79 -12.81
N ALA A 228 7.14 -4.25 -13.98
CA ALA A 228 7.73 -3.01 -14.49
C ALA A 228 7.45 -1.81 -13.59
N GLY A 229 6.21 -1.70 -13.09
CA GLY A 229 5.80 -0.65 -12.15
C GLY A 229 6.59 -0.68 -10.84
N VAL A 230 6.75 -1.85 -10.24
CA VAL A 230 7.57 -1.99 -9.02
C VAL A 230 9.02 -1.55 -9.26
N ILE A 231 9.61 -1.88 -10.41
CA ILE A 231 11.01 -1.52 -10.71
C ILE A 231 11.16 -0.04 -11.02
N ALA A 232 10.36 0.50 -11.96
CA ALA A 232 10.69 1.77 -12.61
C ALA A 232 9.47 2.63 -12.99
N ALA A 233 8.34 2.53 -12.28
CA ALA A 233 7.29 3.54 -12.44
C ALA A 233 7.88 4.94 -12.26
N ASP A 234 7.46 5.88 -13.14
CA ASP A 234 8.01 7.24 -13.18
C ASP A 234 7.58 8.02 -11.95
N GLY A 235 8.53 8.49 -11.16
CA GLY A 235 8.26 9.32 -10.00
C GLY A 235 8.15 10.80 -10.37
N ASP A 236 7.50 11.58 -9.53
CA ASP A 236 7.31 13.03 -9.69
C ASP A 236 6.51 13.45 -10.94
N ASN A 237 5.66 12.56 -11.45
CA ASN A 237 4.81 12.82 -12.60
C ASN A 237 3.37 13.22 -12.23
N HIS A 238 3.06 13.34 -10.93
CA HIS A 238 1.74 13.61 -10.34
C HIS A 238 0.68 12.53 -10.64
N ARG A 239 1.10 11.28 -10.86
CA ARG A 239 0.25 10.16 -11.21
C ARG A 239 0.65 8.92 -10.44
N GLY A 240 -0.28 8.05 -10.17
CA GLY A 240 -0.13 6.69 -9.68
C GLY A 240 0.92 6.47 -8.62
N ILE A 241 1.98 5.77 -8.98
CA ILE A 241 2.96 5.17 -8.09
C ILE A 241 4.40 5.56 -8.47
N VAL A 242 5.35 5.25 -7.57
CA VAL A 242 6.79 5.44 -7.79
C VAL A 242 7.50 4.09 -7.82
N GLY A 243 8.33 3.84 -8.80
CA GLY A 243 9.20 2.67 -8.85
C GLY A 243 10.35 2.77 -7.85
N ILE A 244 10.92 1.61 -7.48
CA ILE A 244 12.12 1.57 -6.60
C ILE A 244 13.31 2.28 -7.27
N ALA A 245 13.40 2.22 -8.60
CA ALA A 245 14.43 2.92 -9.41
C ALA A 245 13.76 3.67 -10.58
N PRO A 246 13.09 4.80 -10.31
CA PRO A 246 12.21 5.47 -11.28
C PRO A 246 12.94 6.04 -12.51
N LYS A 247 14.26 6.14 -12.48
CA LYS A 247 15.09 6.60 -13.60
C LYS A 247 15.84 5.47 -14.31
N ALA A 248 15.62 4.21 -13.90
CA ALA A 248 16.13 3.06 -14.65
C ALA A 248 15.37 2.92 -15.99
N THR A 249 16.02 2.30 -16.98
CA THR A 249 15.39 1.96 -18.25
C THR A 249 15.13 0.46 -18.33
N LEU A 250 14.04 0.07 -19.01
CA LEU A 250 13.57 -1.29 -19.08
C LEU A 250 13.66 -1.84 -20.51
N SER A 251 14.19 -3.05 -20.67
CA SER A 251 14.04 -3.86 -21.87
C SER A 251 13.10 -5.02 -21.58
N ILE A 252 12.04 -5.14 -22.36
CA ILE A 252 10.96 -6.08 -22.11
C ILE A 252 11.08 -7.28 -23.05
N TYR A 253 11.22 -8.46 -22.47
CA TYR A 253 11.24 -9.74 -23.19
C TYR A 253 9.99 -10.53 -22.85
N LYS A 254 8.96 -10.44 -23.71
CA LYS A 254 7.77 -11.28 -23.60
C LYS A 254 8.13 -12.71 -23.95
N ALA A 255 8.37 -13.52 -22.92
CA ALA A 255 8.63 -14.96 -23.03
C ALA A 255 7.49 -15.80 -22.45
N CYS A 256 6.54 -15.16 -21.76
CA CYS A 256 5.40 -15.81 -21.12
C CYS A 256 4.08 -15.27 -21.66
N TRP A 257 3.00 -16.02 -21.46
CA TRP A 257 1.64 -15.66 -21.92
C TRP A 257 0.56 -16.26 -21.01
N TYR A 258 -0.64 -15.72 -21.10
CA TYR A 258 -1.81 -16.30 -20.46
C TYR A 258 -2.53 -17.27 -21.42
N PRO A 259 -2.64 -18.56 -21.11
CA PRO A 259 -3.37 -19.50 -21.95
C PRO A 259 -4.87 -19.18 -22.00
N ALA A 260 -5.46 -19.15 -23.20
CA ALA A 260 -6.87 -18.79 -23.39
C ALA A 260 -7.88 -19.73 -22.69
N ALA A 261 -7.49 -20.97 -22.42
CA ALA A 261 -8.39 -22.02 -21.91
C ALA A 261 -8.32 -22.25 -20.39
N LEU A 262 -7.43 -21.61 -19.67
CA LEU A 262 -7.22 -21.85 -18.25
C LEU A 262 -7.27 -20.50 -17.52
N HIS A 263 -8.14 -20.37 -16.53
CA HIS A 263 -8.03 -19.32 -15.50
C HIS A 263 -6.76 -19.53 -14.62
N ALA A 264 -5.71 -20.03 -15.23
CA ALA A 264 -4.42 -20.31 -14.62
C ALA A 264 -3.47 -19.17 -14.94
N GLY A 265 -2.54 -18.87 -14.03
CA GLY A 265 -1.54 -17.83 -14.19
C GLY A 265 -0.71 -17.94 -15.47
N ALA A 266 0.10 -16.97 -15.74
CA ALA A 266 0.96 -16.91 -16.92
C ALA A 266 1.90 -18.13 -17.01
N ARG A 267 2.24 -18.53 -18.23
CA ARG A 267 3.14 -19.66 -18.53
C ARG A 267 4.22 -19.24 -19.51
N CYS A 268 5.36 -19.86 -19.39
CA CYS A 268 6.47 -19.80 -20.31
C CYS A 268 6.88 -21.23 -20.69
N ASN A 269 7.76 -21.40 -21.66
CA ASN A 269 8.37 -22.68 -21.94
C ASN A 269 9.87 -22.51 -22.27
N SER A 270 10.59 -23.63 -22.34
CA SER A 270 12.04 -23.62 -22.61
C SER A 270 12.40 -22.87 -23.89
N PHE A 271 11.57 -22.97 -24.93
CA PHE A 271 11.83 -22.33 -26.21
C PHE A 271 11.77 -20.81 -26.11
N THR A 272 10.70 -20.24 -25.55
CA THR A 272 10.52 -18.79 -25.43
C THR A 272 11.55 -18.17 -24.47
N LEU A 273 11.82 -18.86 -23.34
CA LEU A 273 12.84 -18.45 -22.39
C LEU A 273 14.25 -18.49 -23.00
N ALA A 274 14.59 -19.55 -23.74
CA ALA A 274 15.88 -19.64 -24.40
C ALA A 274 16.10 -18.53 -25.44
N LYS A 275 15.05 -18.18 -26.20
CA LYS A 275 15.11 -17.03 -27.14
C LYS A 275 15.37 -15.71 -26.39
N ALA A 276 14.67 -15.48 -25.27
CA ALA A 276 14.83 -14.27 -24.45
C ALA A 276 16.26 -14.18 -23.88
N LEU A 277 16.72 -15.24 -23.20
CA LEU A 277 18.06 -15.26 -22.61
C LEU A 277 19.17 -15.12 -23.66
N ALA A 278 19.04 -15.79 -24.83
CA ALA A 278 20.00 -15.65 -25.92
C ALA A 278 20.03 -14.20 -26.44
N ALA A 279 18.89 -13.55 -26.63
CA ALA A 279 18.84 -12.15 -27.04
C ALA A 279 19.49 -11.21 -26.01
N ILE A 280 19.26 -11.45 -24.73
CA ILE A 280 19.83 -10.66 -23.61
C ILE A 280 21.38 -10.75 -23.63
N ILE A 281 21.98 -11.90 -23.96
CA ILE A 281 23.42 -12.10 -23.96
C ILE A 281 24.16 -11.05 -24.87
N ASP A 282 23.50 -10.61 -25.93
CA ASP A 282 24.08 -9.67 -26.91
C ASP A 282 23.79 -8.19 -26.60
N THR A 283 23.19 -7.89 -25.43
CA THR A 283 22.89 -6.51 -24.98
C THR A 283 23.88 -6.02 -23.93
N ASP A 284 23.72 -4.77 -23.52
CA ASP A 284 24.45 -4.14 -22.41
C ASP A 284 23.69 -4.15 -21.07
N THR A 285 22.54 -4.82 -21.02
CA THR A 285 21.68 -4.93 -19.84
C THR A 285 22.47 -5.44 -18.63
N ARG A 286 22.34 -4.75 -17.49
CA ARG A 286 23.10 -5.07 -16.28
C ARG A 286 22.33 -5.93 -15.29
N ILE A 287 21.02 -5.84 -15.28
CA ILE A 287 20.13 -6.57 -14.36
C ILE A 287 19.14 -7.36 -15.19
N ILE A 288 18.89 -8.60 -14.81
CA ILE A 288 17.85 -9.44 -15.40
C ILE A 288 16.88 -9.85 -14.29
N ASN A 289 15.61 -9.45 -14.40
CA ASN A 289 14.55 -9.83 -13.51
C ASN A 289 13.80 -11.05 -14.06
N LEU A 290 13.77 -12.14 -13.30
CA LEU A 290 13.07 -13.38 -13.59
C LEU A 290 12.02 -13.62 -12.51
N SER A 291 10.82 -13.02 -12.66
CA SER A 291 9.68 -13.23 -11.75
C SER A 291 8.95 -14.54 -12.09
N LEU A 292 9.70 -15.60 -12.36
CA LEU A 292 9.24 -16.90 -12.84
C LEU A 292 10.14 -18.03 -12.32
N GLY A 293 9.70 -19.28 -12.48
CA GLY A 293 10.48 -20.46 -12.17
C GLY A 293 9.83 -21.75 -12.68
N GLY A 294 10.60 -22.81 -12.71
CA GLY A 294 10.15 -24.10 -13.18
C GLY A 294 11.19 -25.20 -12.98
N PRO A 295 10.99 -26.38 -13.60
CA PRO A 295 11.92 -27.50 -13.45
C PRO A 295 13.32 -27.14 -14.00
N ALA A 296 14.30 -27.90 -13.56
CA ALA A 296 15.67 -27.79 -14.09
C ALA A 296 15.68 -27.98 -15.62
N ASP A 297 16.39 -27.09 -16.30
CA ASP A 297 16.48 -27.08 -17.77
C ASP A 297 17.95 -26.86 -18.19
N PRO A 298 18.63 -27.86 -18.75
CA PRO A 298 20.04 -27.77 -19.10
C PRO A 298 20.38 -26.67 -20.13
N LEU A 299 19.48 -26.39 -21.09
CA LEU A 299 19.67 -25.31 -22.07
C LEU A 299 19.61 -23.93 -21.40
N LEU A 300 18.56 -23.71 -20.60
CA LEU A 300 18.37 -22.45 -19.90
C LEU A 300 19.48 -22.22 -18.88
N SER A 301 19.94 -23.26 -18.18
CA SER A 301 21.06 -23.16 -17.23
C SER A 301 22.37 -22.77 -17.92
N GLN A 302 22.67 -23.29 -19.13
CA GLN A 302 23.82 -22.87 -19.91
C GLN A 302 23.78 -21.42 -20.36
N LEU A 303 22.61 -20.93 -20.82
CA LEU A 303 22.41 -19.54 -21.20
C LEU A 303 22.54 -18.60 -20.00
N LEU A 304 21.95 -19.00 -18.88
CA LEU A 304 22.03 -18.25 -17.63
C LEU A 304 23.47 -18.16 -17.10
N ALA A 305 24.21 -19.27 -17.12
CA ALA A 305 25.63 -19.28 -16.76
C ALA A 305 26.43 -18.29 -17.62
N ARG A 306 26.15 -18.24 -18.92
CA ARG A 306 26.82 -17.28 -19.82
C ARG A 306 26.50 -15.82 -19.47
N ILE A 307 25.26 -15.52 -19.08
CA ILE A 307 24.85 -14.20 -18.62
C ILE A 307 25.61 -13.81 -17.33
N LEU A 308 25.69 -14.74 -16.38
CA LEU A 308 26.41 -14.54 -15.11
C LEU A 308 27.93 -14.34 -15.33
N GLU A 309 28.55 -15.11 -16.25
CA GLU A 309 29.95 -14.95 -16.63
C GLU A 309 30.26 -13.55 -17.20
N GLN A 310 29.31 -12.90 -17.84
CA GLN A 310 29.42 -11.52 -18.32
C GLN A 310 29.36 -10.48 -17.20
N GLY A 311 29.23 -10.91 -15.94
CA GLY A 311 29.16 -10.01 -14.78
C GLY A 311 27.80 -9.33 -14.60
N ARG A 312 26.73 -9.88 -15.18
CA ARG A 312 25.37 -9.37 -15.01
C ARG A 312 24.75 -9.90 -13.73
N ILE A 313 23.82 -9.16 -13.19
CA ILE A 313 23.13 -9.51 -11.94
C ILE A 313 21.76 -10.07 -12.30
N VAL A 314 21.52 -11.31 -11.93
CA VAL A 314 20.23 -11.98 -12.16
C VAL A 314 19.47 -12.06 -10.83
N VAL A 315 18.26 -11.57 -10.83
CA VAL A 315 17.34 -11.60 -9.68
C VAL A 315 16.16 -12.51 -10.01
N ALA A 316 15.88 -13.48 -9.15
CA ALA A 316 14.85 -14.47 -9.39
C ALA A 316 13.90 -14.63 -8.21
N ALA A 317 12.62 -14.81 -8.53
CA ALA A 317 11.59 -15.11 -7.56
C ALA A 317 11.69 -16.55 -7.04
N MET A 318 11.63 -16.74 -5.72
CA MET A 318 11.51 -18.07 -5.12
C MET A 318 10.13 -18.66 -5.38
N PRO A 319 10.00 -19.94 -5.75
CA PRO A 319 8.70 -20.60 -5.85
C PRO A 319 7.88 -20.51 -4.57
N PRO A 320 6.53 -20.48 -4.67
CA PRO A 320 5.64 -20.34 -3.52
C PRO A 320 5.77 -21.46 -2.48
N ASP A 321 6.16 -22.66 -2.91
CA ASP A 321 6.41 -23.82 -2.04
C ASP A 321 7.74 -23.77 -1.29
N GLY A 322 8.58 -22.76 -1.61
CA GLY A 322 9.90 -22.57 -1.01
C GLY A 322 10.96 -23.56 -1.48
N ASN A 323 10.64 -24.37 -2.52
CA ASN A 323 11.61 -25.30 -3.09
C ASN A 323 12.70 -24.53 -3.85
N ALA A 324 13.95 -24.75 -3.49
CA ALA A 324 15.11 -24.08 -4.09
C ALA A 324 15.70 -24.85 -5.28
N ASP A 325 15.01 -25.90 -5.77
CA ASP A 325 15.45 -26.67 -6.91
C ASP A 325 14.81 -26.18 -8.22
N GLY A 326 15.57 -26.18 -9.29
CA GLY A 326 15.10 -25.87 -10.61
C GLY A 326 15.49 -24.46 -11.11
N PHE A 327 15.20 -24.23 -12.40
CA PHE A 327 15.53 -22.99 -13.09
C PHE A 327 14.64 -21.83 -12.59
N PRO A 328 15.19 -20.61 -12.32
CA PRO A 328 16.60 -20.20 -12.47
C PRO A 328 17.37 -20.23 -11.13
N ILE A 329 16.74 -20.66 -10.05
CA ILE A 329 17.23 -20.44 -8.67
C ILE A 329 18.33 -21.42 -8.24
N ASP A 330 18.49 -22.53 -8.92
CA ASP A 330 19.59 -23.50 -8.70
C ASP A 330 20.92 -23.05 -9.28
N ALA A 331 20.93 -21.99 -10.11
CA ALA A 331 22.14 -21.49 -10.74
C ALA A 331 22.97 -20.64 -9.74
N PRO A 332 24.25 -21.01 -9.50
CA PRO A 332 25.11 -20.25 -8.61
C PRO A 332 25.31 -18.80 -9.08
N GLY A 333 25.08 -17.84 -8.17
CA GLY A 333 25.22 -16.41 -8.47
C GLY A 333 23.92 -15.68 -8.78
N VAL A 334 22.80 -16.38 -8.86
CA VAL A 334 21.46 -15.78 -8.93
C VAL A 334 21.08 -15.26 -7.55
N LEU A 335 20.56 -14.04 -7.50
CA LEU A 335 19.98 -13.43 -6.30
C LEU A 335 18.55 -13.96 -6.14
N VAL A 336 18.37 -14.94 -5.27
CA VAL A 336 17.06 -15.56 -5.01
C VAL A 336 16.28 -14.72 -4.00
N VAL A 337 15.04 -14.39 -4.32
CA VAL A 337 14.20 -13.50 -3.53
C VAL A 337 12.89 -14.18 -3.15
N ARG A 338 12.60 -14.21 -1.85
CA ARG A 338 11.32 -14.65 -1.30
C ARG A 338 10.49 -13.48 -0.77
N VAL A 339 9.22 -13.72 -0.54
CA VAL A 339 8.37 -12.79 0.21
C VAL A 339 8.86 -12.68 1.66
N GLY A 340 9.01 -11.47 2.16
CA GLY A 340 9.37 -11.18 3.54
C GLY A 340 8.36 -11.80 4.52
N GLY A 341 8.88 -12.51 5.53
CA GLY A 341 8.09 -13.23 6.52
C GLY A 341 8.74 -13.20 7.90
N THR A 342 8.02 -13.72 8.91
CA THR A 342 8.51 -13.83 10.29
C THR A 342 9.52 -14.96 10.50
N SER A 343 9.53 -15.96 9.60
CA SER A 343 10.52 -17.05 9.63
C SER A 343 11.83 -16.61 8.98
N ALA A 344 12.95 -17.11 9.50
CA ALA A 344 14.25 -16.89 8.90
C ALA A 344 14.28 -17.38 7.44
N ALA A 345 14.94 -16.63 6.55
CA ALA A 345 15.23 -17.09 5.20
C ALA A 345 16.28 -18.22 5.25
N ALA A 346 16.29 -19.09 4.23
CA ALA A 346 17.40 -19.98 4.00
C ALA A 346 18.69 -19.16 3.78
N PRO A 347 19.88 -19.68 4.14
CA PRO A 347 21.12 -18.97 3.92
C PRO A 347 21.27 -18.49 2.47
N GLY A 348 21.60 -17.20 2.31
CA GLY A 348 21.77 -16.59 1.00
C GLY A 348 20.48 -16.18 0.27
N VAL A 349 19.30 -16.44 0.82
CA VAL A 349 18.02 -16.00 0.23
C VAL A 349 17.65 -14.63 0.76
N LEU A 350 17.42 -13.69 -0.17
CA LEU A 350 16.94 -12.35 0.15
C LEU A 350 15.44 -12.37 0.44
N SER A 351 15.01 -11.51 1.33
CA SER A 351 13.58 -11.30 1.62
C SER A 351 13.19 -9.88 1.23
N ALA A 352 12.06 -9.72 0.52
CA ALA A 352 11.56 -8.41 0.10
C ALA A 352 10.03 -8.33 0.24
N PRO A 353 9.43 -7.13 0.22
CA PRO A 353 7.99 -6.97 0.21
C PRO A 353 7.35 -7.69 -0.98
N GLY A 354 6.28 -8.43 -0.74
CA GLY A 354 5.60 -9.23 -1.79
C GLY A 354 4.15 -9.55 -1.43
N ILE A 355 3.56 -8.87 -0.45
CA ILE A 355 2.14 -9.03 -0.06
C ILE A 355 1.48 -7.66 -0.14
N ASP A 356 0.32 -7.61 -0.80
CA ASP A 356 -0.46 -6.38 -1.00
C ASP A 356 0.39 -5.26 -1.61
N ILE A 357 1.07 -5.57 -2.71
CA ILE A 357 1.93 -4.64 -3.44
C ILE A 357 1.07 -3.90 -4.46
N LEU A 358 0.88 -2.60 -4.23
CA LEU A 358 0.24 -1.71 -5.20
C LEU A 358 1.19 -1.46 -6.36
N THR A 359 0.74 -1.75 -7.58
CA THR A 359 1.54 -1.60 -8.79
C THR A 359 0.68 -1.31 -10.02
N THR A 360 1.33 -1.03 -11.13
CA THR A 360 0.70 -0.74 -12.42
C THR A 360 -0.02 -1.97 -13.00
N GLN A 361 -1.16 -1.72 -13.65
CA GLN A 361 -1.95 -2.70 -14.38
C GLN A 361 -2.15 -2.23 -15.84
N PRO A 362 -2.43 -3.12 -16.79
CA PRO A 362 -2.78 -2.70 -18.15
C PRO A 362 -3.90 -1.66 -18.19
N ASP A 363 -3.98 -0.96 -19.31
CA ASP A 363 -4.96 0.11 -19.57
C ASP A 363 -4.84 1.32 -18.61
N GLY A 364 -3.63 1.57 -18.11
CA GLY A 364 -3.34 2.70 -17.22
C GLY A 364 -3.89 2.51 -15.80
N GLY A 365 -4.23 1.27 -15.41
CA GLY A 365 -4.77 0.92 -14.10
C GLY A 365 -3.71 0.70 -13.02
N TYR A 366 -4.19 0.57 -11.77
CA TYR A 366 -3.38 0.21 -10.60
C TYR A 366 -4.18 -0.77 -9.75
N ASP A 367 -3.52 -1.79 -9.22
CA ASP A 367 -4.17 -2.75 -8.31
C ASP A 367 -3.14 -3.39 -7.38
N PHE A 368 -3.63 -4.08 -6.36
CA PHE A 368 -2.81 -4.83 -5.42
C PHE A 368 -2.59 -6.25 -5.89
N THR A 369 -1.34 -6.69 -5.83
CA THR A 369 -0.95 -8.05 -6.17
C THR A 369 -0.01 -8.63 -5.10
N SER A 370 0.11 -9.95 -5.03
CA SER A 370 0.96 -10.63 -4.04
C SER A 370 1.69 -11.81 -4.65
N GLY A 371 2.94 -11.99 -4.23
CA GLY A 371 3.77 -13.10 -4.66
C GLY A 371 5.27 -12.79 -4.53
N SER A 372 6.09 -13.82 -4.61
CA SER A 372 7.54 -13.66 -4.74
C SER A 372 7.92 -12.98 -6.06
N SER A 373 7.06 -13.08 -7.06
CA SER A 373 7.15 -12.34 -8.32
C SER A 373 7.08 -10.83 -8.14
N MET A 374 6.49 -10.35 -7.03
CA MET A 374 6.51 -8.94 -6.62
C MET A 374 7.68 -8.62 -5.69
N ALA A 375 8.20 -9.60 -4.97
CA ALA A 375 9.38 -9.42 -4.12
C ALA A 375 10.68 -9.26 -4.96
N ALA A 376 10.84 -10.03 -6.01
CA ALA A 376 12.02 -9.97 -6.89
C ALA A 376 12.23 -8.58 -7.54
N PRO A 377 11.22 -7.91 -8.11
CA PRO A 377 11.41 -6.59 -8.71
C PRO A 377 11.80 -5.50 -7.69
N HIS A 378 11.43 -5.59 -6.41
CA HIS A 378 11.96 -4.70 -5.39
C HIS A 378 13.49 -4.81 -5.28
N VAL A 379 14.00 -6.05 -5.26
CA VAL A 379 15.46 -6.29 -5.24
C VAL A 379 16.10 -5.80 -6.55
N SER A 380 15.49 -6.05 -7.71
CA SER A 380 16.00 -5.55 -9.00
C SER A 380 16.11 -4.02 -9.01
N GLY A 381 15.10 -3.32 -8.49
CA GLY A 381 15.13 -1.86 -8.33
C GLY A 381 16.23 -1.39 -7.38
N ILE A 382 16.37 -2.01 -6.20
CA ILE A 382 17.44 -1.65 -5.25
C ILE A 382 18.82 -1.89 -5.87
N VAL A 383 19.02 -3.00 -6.59
CA VAL A 383 20.27 -3.25 -7.33
C VAL A 383 20.51 -2.17 -8.39
N ALA A 384 19.45 -1.65 -9.03
CA ALA A 384 19.59 -0.55 -9.99
C ALA A 384 20.06 0.74 -9.30
N LEU A 385 19.53 1.05 -8.11
CA LEU A 385 20.03 2.19 -7.30
C LEU A 385 21.52 2.05 -6.99
N LEU A 386 21.96 0.85 -6.59
CA LEU A 386 23.36 0.57 -6.27
C LEU A 386 24.27 0.66 -7.50
N LEU A 387 23.83 0.12 -8.65
CA LEU A 387 24.61 0.17 -9.89
C LEU A 387 24.75 1.58 -10.47
N ALA A 388 23.75 2.45 -10.30
CA ALA A 388 23.86 3.85 -10.67
C ALA A 388 24.97 4.58 -9.90
N LEU A 389 25.20 4.22 -8.63
CA LEU A 389 26.28 4.75 -7.80
C LEU A 389 27.63 4.04 -8.03
N SER A 390 27.58 2.76 -8.40
CA SER A 390 28.76 1.92 -8.61
C SER A 390 28.58 1.01 -9.82
N PRO A 391 28.83 1.50 -11.05
CA PRO A 391 28.57 0.75 -12.29
C PRO A 391 29.33 -0.57 -12.43
N ARG A 392 30.39 -0.78 -11.65
CA ARG A 392 31.20 -2.00 -11.63
C ARG A 392 30.84 -2.95 -10.48
N LEU A 393 29.77 -2.67 -9.74
CA LEU A 393 29.32 -3.56 -8.67
C LEU A 393 28.98 -4.94 -9.24
N ASP A 394 29.55 -5.99 -8.67
CA ASP A 394 29.28 -7.38 -9.03
C ASP A 394 28.11 -7.98 -8.20
N ALA A 395 27.59 -9.12 -8.68
CA ALA A 395 26.45 -9.80 -8.08
C ALA A 395 26.69 -10.21 -6.62
N ARG A 396 27.90 -10.69 -6.29
CA ARG A 396 28.24 -11.12 -4.93
C ARG A 396 28.28 -9.94 -3.98
N THR A 397 28.93 -8.86 -4.37
CA THR A 397 29.00 -7.65 -3.55
C THR A 397 27.62 -7.02 -3.37
N ALA A 398 26.79 -6.99 -4.42
CA ALA A 398 25.40 -6.53 -4.32
C ALA A 398 24.59 -7.40 -3.34
N HIS A 399 24.68 -8.72 -3.45
CA HIS A 399 24.03 -9.66 -2.56
C HIS A 399 24.45 -9.47 -1.10
N ASP A 400 25.74 -9.39 -0.82
CA ASP A 400 26.28 -9.20 0.53
C ASP A 400 25.85 -7.85 1.13
N LEU A 401 25.79 -6.79 0.32
CA LEU A 401 25.28 -5.49 0.75
C LEU A 401 23.80 -5.60 1.15
N LEU A 402 22.98 -6.21 0.31
CA LEU A 402 21.55 -6.38 0.56
C LEU A 402 21.26 -7.21 1.81
N LEU A 403 22.00 -8.30 2.02
CA LEU A 403 21.86 -9.11 3.24
C LEU A 403 22.20 -8.33 4.50
N ARG A 404 23.35 -7.64 4.49
CA ARG A 404 23.83 -6.89 5.68
C ARG A 404 23.03 -5.65 5.99
N SER A 405 22.43 -5.03 4.99
CA SER A 405 21.58 -3.85 5.12
C SER A 405 20.11 -4.16 5.35
N SER A 406 19.73 -5.44 5.35
CA SER A 406 18.34 -5.84 5.65
C SER A 406 17.91 -5.39 7.04
N LYS A 407 16.68 -4.86 7.14
CA LYS A 407 16.10 -4.36 8.38
C LYS A 407 14.80 -5.08 8.70
N VAL A 408 14.40 -5.02 9.98
CA VAL A 408 13.09 -5.48 10.41
C VAL A 408 12.10 -4.34 10.19
N SER A 409 11.14 -4.55 9.30
CA SER A 409 10.00 -3.67 9.08
C SER A 409 8.72 -4.46 9.31
N ASN A 410 7.80 -3.94 10.11
CA ASN A 410 6.54 -4.62 10.48
C ASN A 410 6.73 -6.07 10.97
N GLY A 411 7.80 -6.32 11.74
CA GLY A 411 8.13 -7.65 12.27
C GLY A 411 8.70 -8.64 11.25
N LYS A 412 9.04 -8.19 10.04
CA LYS A 412 9.62 -9.00 8.96
C LYS A 412 11.01 -8.50 8.61
N LEU A 413 11.99 -9.39 8.57
CA LEU A 413 13.31 -9.05 8.04
C LEU A 413 13.24 -8.99 6.51
N GLN A 414 13.66 -7.87 5.94
CA GLN A 414 13.63 -7.68 4.49
C GLN A 414 14.67 -6.63 4.05
N VAL A 415 14.97 -6.61 2.75
CA VAL A 415 15.90 -5.66 2.14
C VAL A 415 15.47 -4.22 2.41
N ASN A 416 16.45 -3.33 2.53
CA ASN A 416 16.22 -1.90 2.76
C ASN A 416 17.08 -1.07 1.81
N ALA A 417 16.45 -0.29 0.95
CA ALA A 417 17.11 0.49 -0.10
C ALA A 417 18.04 1.55 0.47
N ALA A 418 17.55 2.35 1.42
CA ALA A 418 18.34 3.42 2.05
C ALA A 418 19.57 2.85 2.75
N ALA A 419 19.41 1.76 3.53
CA ALA A 419 20.53 1.14 4.23
C ALA A 419 21.55 0.53 3.26
N ALA A 420 21.10 -0.07 2.14
CA ALA A 420 22.00 -0.63 1.13
C ALA A 420 22.80 0.47 0.42
N VAL A 421 22.15 1.58 0.05
CA VAL A 421 22.82 2.75 -0.54
C VAL A 421 23.82 3.37 0.44
N ALA A 422 23.45 3.54 1.71
CA ALA A 422 24.35 4.06 2.74
C ALA A 422 25.58 3.17 2.90
N ALA A 423 25.40 1.86 3.03
CA ALA A 423 26.50 0.90 3.18
C ALA A 423 27.46 0.89 1.97
N LEU A 424 26.93 1.02 0.73
CA LEU A 424 27.76 1.15 -0.47
C LEU A 424 28.61 2.42 -0.42
N ARG A 425 28.01 3.55 -0.08
CA ARG A 425 28.72 4.85 0.00
C ARG A 425 29.80 4.86 1.08
N GLU A 426 29.58 4.19 2.21
CA GLU A 426 30.61 4.02 3.24
C GLU A 426 31.80 3.22 2.73
N THR A 427 31.56 2.13 2.00
CA THR A 427 32.66 1.33 1.41
C THR A 427 33.45 2.13 0.37
N GLN A 428 32.80 3.00 -0.41
CA GLN A 428 33.45 3.88 -1.37
C GLN A 428 34.31 4.97 -0.70
N LYS A 429 33.89 5.50 0.44
CA LYS A 429 34.67 6.48 1.22
C LYS A 429 35.89 5.86 1.92
N ALA A 430 35.80 4.58 2.25
CA ALA A 430 36.88 3.85 2.93
C ALA A 430 37.92 3.27 1.95
N ALA A 431 37.62 3.26 0.65
CA ALA A 431 38.59 2.88 -0.36
C ALA A 431 39.62 4.01 -0.54
N PRO A 432 40.94 3.73 -0.45
CA PRO A 432 42.01 4.72 -0.47
C PRO A 432 42.14 5.43 -1.84
#